data_cc4cff03c613b8d63381a432c441389e
#
_entry.id   cc4cff03c613b8d63381a432c441389e
#
_cell.length_a   1.000
_cell.length_b   1.000
_cell.length_c   1.000
_cell.angle_alpha   90.00
_cell.angle_beta   90.00
_cell.angle_gamma   90.00
#
_symmetry.space_group_name_H-M   'P 1'
#
loop_
_entity.id
_entity.type
_entity.pdbx_description
1 polymer ?
#
loop_
_entity_poly.entity_id
_entity_poly.type
_entity_poly.pdbx_seq_one_letter_code
_entity_poly.pdbx_strand_id
1 'polypeptide(L)'
;MQKVDVLIVIEHVARELESACLLKVALQQRGYLVAIDGIYPNKEKLPTRYQADYLLIPWAYHDHDMDFWECFYHHSPNIQIINLHHEQYSGNDSHNTTLPQGRSRKIYHLSWGTRFTEGLLTSGVDPSHIIPAGNLRLDFYRPPLTGLSQNRTILAERFELDAKKDWVLFIANA
;
A
#
# COMPACT_ATOMS: atom_id res chain seq x y z
N MET A 1 21.26 -11.86 5.38
CA MET A 1 19.87 -11.46 5.66
C MET A 1 19.91 -10.14 6.43
N GLN A 2 19.20 -9.12 5.96
CA GLN A 2 19.15 -7.81 6.60
C GLN A 2 18.05 -7.82 7.68
N LYS A 3 18.39 -7.42 8.90
CA LYS A 3 17.40 -7.27 9.97
C LYS A 3 16.80 -5.87 9.94
N VAL A 4 15.46 -5.77 9.96
CA VAL A 4 14.71 -4.51 10.02
C VAL A 4 13.50 -4.67 10.96
N ASP A 5 12.96 -3.58 11.48
CA ASP A 5 11.70 -3.66 12.24
C ASP A 5 10.51 -3.74 11.27
N VAL A 6 10.57 -2.97 10.18
CA VAL A 6 9.49 -2.89 9.19
C VAL A 6 10.03 -3.07 7.78
N LEU A 7 9.48 -4.03 7.04
CA LEU A 7 9.68 -4.16 5.61
C LEU A 7 8.42 -3.69 4.87
N ILE A 8 8.56 -2.68 4.03
CA ILE A 8 7.48 -2.22 3.13
C ILE A 8 7.76 -2.80 1.75
N VAL A 9 6.85 -3.63 1.26
CA VAL A 9 6.96 -4.23 -0.07
C VAL A 9 6.06 -3.46 -1.03
N ILE A 10 6.62 -3.10 -2.19
CA ILE A 10 5.90 -2.43 -3.28
C ILE A 10 5.85 -3.30 -4.52
N GLU A 11 4.76 -3.19 -5.28
CA GLU A 11 4.58 -3.87 -6.57
C GLU A 11 4.90 -2.92 -7.73
N HIS A 12 4.34 -1.73 -7.72
CA HIS A 12 4.48 -0.74 -8.78
C HIS A 12 5.16 0.53 -8.27
N VAL A 13 6.40 0.77 -8.75
CA VAL A 13 7.19 1.95 -8.36
C VAL A 13 6.42 3.25 -8.61
N ALA A 14 5.85 3.43 -9.81
CA ALA A 14 5.15 4.66 -10.18
C ALA A 14 3.89 4.93 -9.34
N ARG A 15 3.29 3.89 -8.76
CA ARG A 15 2.04 3.99 -8.00
C ARG A 15 2.26 4.03 -6.49
N GLU A 16 3.30 3.37 -5.98
CA GLU A 16 3.41 3.03 -4.57
C GLU A 16 4.63 3.61 -3.87
N LEU A 17 5.73 3.88 -4.63
CA LEU A 17 7.00 4.28 -4.02
C LEU A 17 6.90 5.58 -3.21
N GLU A 18 6.17 6.58 -3.69
CA GLU A 18 6.06 7.87 -2.98
C GLU A 18 5.39 7.69 -1.60
N SER A 19 4.26 6.97 -1.56
CA SER A 19 3.57 6.68 -0.29
C SER A 19 4.39 5.78 0.62
N ALA A 20 5.11 4.81 0.08
CA ALA A 20 6.03 3.96 0.84
C ALA A 20 7.18 4.78 1.44
N CYS A 21 7.74 5.73 0.69
CA CYS A 21 8.78 6.65 1.19
C CYS A 21 8.24 7.55 2.31
N LEU A 22 7.03 8.10 2.16
CA LEU A 22 6.40 8.91 3.19
C LEU A 22 6.21 8.10 4.49
N LEU A 23 5.68 6.89 4.36
CA LEU A 23 5.47 5.98 5.49
C LEU A 23 6.81 5.59 6.14
N LYS A 24 7.84 5.29 5.33
CA LYS A 24 9.19 5.01 5.84
C LYS A 24 9.73 6.16 6.66
N VAL A 25 9.65 7.40 6.16
CA VAL A 25 10.14 8.59 6.90
C VAL A 25 9.39 8.74 8.23
N ALA A 26 8.06 8.61 8.20
CA ALA A 26 7.24 8.72 9.41
C ALA A 26 7.57 7.63 10.47
N LEU A 27 7.86 6.42 10.03
CA LEU A 27 8.27 5.32 10.92
C LEU A 27 9.69 5.51 11.45
N GLN A 28 10.63 5.94 10.59
CA GLN A 28 12.01 6.24 11.02
C GLN A 28 12.08 7.37 12.04
N GLN A 29 11.23 8.40 11.93
CA GLN A 29 11.11 9.46 12.93
C GLN A 29 10.63 8.93 14.30
N ARG A 30 9.99 7.76 14.33
CA ARG A 30 9.57 7.05 15.54
C ARG A 30 10.57 6.01 16.03
N GLY A 31 11.74 5.93 15.37
CA GLY A 31 12.85 5.05 15.77
C GLY A 31 12.84 3.66 15.14
N TYR A 32 11.92 3.35 14.22
CA TYR A 32 11.91 2.06 13.52
C TYR A 32 12.98 1.99 12.44
N LEU A 33 13.63 0.84 12.31
CA LEU A 33 14.49 0.51 11.17
C LEU A 33 13.64 -0.01 10.01
N VAL A 34 13.54 0.76 8.93
CA VAL A 34 12.60 0.50 7.83
C VAL A 34 13.32 0.29 6.51
N ALA A 35 13.01 -0.82 5.83
CA ALA A 35 13.38 -1.06 4.44
C ALA A 35 12.18 -0.95 3.50
N ILE A 36 12.44 -0.58 2.24
CA ILE A 36 11.49 -0.69 1.12
C ILE A 36 12.15 -1.59 0.09
N ASP A 37 11.39 -2.57 -0.43
CA ASP A 37 11.84 -3.41 -1.54
C ASP A 37 10.68 -3.71 -2.49
N GLY A 38 11.00 -4.06 -3.74
CA GLY A 38 10.03 -4.40 -4.77
C GLY A 38 9.79 -5.91 -4.88
N ILE A 39 8.56 -6.29 -5.22
CA ILE A 39 8.24 -7.70 -5.54
C ILE A 39 9.05 -8.15 -6.75
N TYR A 40 9.14 -7.32 -7.78
CA TYR A 40 9.82 -7.64 -9.04
C TYR A 40 11.21 -6.99 -9.14
N PRO A 41 12.18 -7.62 -9.80
CA PRO A 41 12.10 -8.91 -10.49
C PRO A 41 12.41 -10.15 -9.62
N ASN A 42 12.69 -9.99 -8.33
CA ASN A 42 13.26 -11.04 -7.49
C ASN A 42 12.30 -11.55 -6.39
N LYS A 43 11.04 -11.77 -6.74
CA LYS A 43 9.97 -12.18 -5.81
C LYS A 43 10.43 -13.31 -4.88
N GLU A 44 11.00 -14.40 -5.42
CA GLU A 44 11.35 -15.60 -4.64
C GLU A 44 12.50 -15.37 -3.65
N LYS A 45 13.36 -14.36 -3.91
CA LYS A 45 14.48 -14.04 -3.02
C LYS A 45 14.11 -13.08 -1.90
N LEU A 46 12.96 -12.42 -2.00
CA LEU A 46 12.56 -11.39 -1.05
C LEU A 46 12.46 -11.92 0.39
N PRO A 47 11.82 -13.09 0.67
CA PRO A 47 11.73 -13.64 2.01
C PRO A 47 13.09 -14.03 2.64
N THR A 48 14.10 -14.34 1.81
CA THR A 48 15.45 -14.71 2.30
C THR A 48 16.38 -13.51 2.50
N ARG A 49 15.99 -12.32 2.01
CA ARG A 49 16.81 -11.10 2.13
C ARG A 49 16.60 -10.38 3.46
N TYR A 50 15.41 -10.49 4.03
CA TYR A 50 15.00 -9.73 5.20
C TYR A 50 14.52 -10.62 6.34
N GLN A 51 14.81 -10.16 7.57
CA GLN A 51 14.15 -10.57 8.80
C GLN A 51 13.46 -9.33 9.36
N ALA A 52 12.14 -9.39 9.57
CA ALA A 52 11.34 -8.24 9.98
C ALA A 52 10.31 -8.61 11.06
N ASP A 53 9.92 -7.63 11.88
CA ASP A 53 8.81 -7.79 12.83
C ASP A 53 7.47 -7.45 12.17
N TYR A 54 7.47 -6.50 11.22
CA TYR A 54 6.29 -6.08 10.45
C TYR A 54 6.56 -6.17 8.95
N LEU A 55 5.63 -6.77 8.22
CA LEU A 55 5.64 -6.84 6.76
C LEU A 55 4.41 -6.10 6.22
N LEU A 56 4.64 -4.97 5.56
CA LEU A 56 3.61 -4.19 4.90
C LEU A 56 3.58 -4.59 3.42
N ILE A 57 2.45 -5.16 2.99
CA ILE A 57 2.28 -5.72 1.65
C ILE A 57 1.28 -4.92 0.82
N PRO A 58 1.44 -4.86 -0.51
CA PRO A 58 0.54 -4.11 -1.37
C PRO A 58 -0.85 -4.74 -1.50
N TRP A 59 -0.91 -6.07 -1.48
CA TRP A 59 -2.13 -6.83 -1.65
C TRP A 59 -2.02 -8.26 -1.09
N ALA A 60 -3.15 -8.79 -0.61
CA ALA A 60 -3.40 -10.20 -0.35
C ALA A 60 -4.91 -10.42 -0.29
N TYR A 61 -5.46 -11.13 -1.27
CA TYR A 61 -6.90 -11.32 -1.41
C TYR A 61 -7.32 -12.79 -1.30
N HIS A 62 -6.45 -13.71 -1.74
CA HIS A 62 -6.75 -15.14 -1.83
C HIS A 62 -5.68 -16.00 -1.16
N ASP A 63 -5.97 -17.28 -0.98
CA ASP A 63 -5.03 -18.23 -0.37
C ASP A 63 -3.71 -18.36 -1.16
N HIS A 64 -3.75 -18.30 -2.49
CA HIS A 64 -2.54 -18.36 -3.31
C HIS A 64 -1.63 -17.12 -3.13
N ASP A 65 -2.20 -15.97 -2.77
CA ASP A 65 -1.39 -14.80 -2.42
C ASP A 65 -0.63 -15.05 -1.12
N MET A 66 -1.32 -15.70 -0.16
CA MET A 66 -0.74 -16.02 1.13
C MET A 66 0.39 -17.06 1.04
N ASP A 67 0.37 -17.96 0.05
CA ASP A 67 1.46 -18.91 -0.18
C ASP A 67 2.82 -18.22 -0.31
N PHE A 68 2.84 -17.05 -0.94
CA PHE A 68 4.06 -16.24 -1.04
C PHE A 68 4.35 -15.46 0.25
N TRP A 69 3.37 -14.77 0.80
CA TRP A 69 3.59 -13.92 1.97
C TRP A 69 3.96 -14.73 3.22
N GLU A 70 3.41 -15.91 3.37
CA GLU A 70 3.72 -16.83 4.48
C GLU A 70 5.15 -17.40 4.42
N CYS A 71 5.85 -17.34 3.27
CA CYS A 71 7.28 -17.70 3.21
C CYS A 71 8.16 -16.86 4.15
N PHE A 72 7.72 -15.65 4.52
CA PHE A 72 8.45 -14.83 5.48
C PHE A 72 8.48 -15.42 6.89
N TYR A 73 7.50 -16.25 7.28
CA TYR A 73 7.49 -16.93 8.58
C TYR A 73 8.69 -17.85 8.80
N HIS A 74 9.33 -18.37 7.74
CA HIS A 74 10.54 -19.20 7.87
C HIS A 74 11.70 -18.48 8.55
N HIS A 75 11.82 -17.19 8.34
CA HIS A 75 12.90 -16.38 8.90
C HIS A 75 12.42 -15.37 9.95
N SER A 76 11.14 -15.14 10.03
CA SER A 76 10.49 -14.21 10.96
C SER A 76 9.19 -14.85 11.49
N PRO A 77 9.27 -15.84 12.41
CA PRO A 77 8.10 -16.64 12.82
C PRO A 77 6.95 -15.82 13.44
N ASN A 78 7.28 -14.65 14.01
CA ASN A 78 6.32 -13.77 14.69
C ASN A 78 5.98 -12.52 13.86
N ILE A 79 6.33 -12.49 12.57
CA ILE A 79 6.08 -11.34 11.72
C ILE A 79 4.59 -11.01 11.63
N GLN A 80 4.27 -9.74 11.78
CA GLN A 80 2.89 -9.24 11.59
C GLN A 80 2.74 -8.77 10.15
N ILE A 81 1.84 -9.40 9.40
CA ILE A 81 1.57 -9.03 8.01
C ILE A 81 0.41 -8.03 7.97
N ILE A 82 0.63 -6.89 7.30
CA ILE A 82 -0.34 -5.81 7.17
C ILE A 82 -0.57 -5.54 5.68
N ASN A 83 -1.77 -5.81 5.20
CA ASN A 83 -2.19 -5.51 3.84
C ASN A 83 -2.57 -4.03 3.71
N LEU A 84 -1.82 -3.27 2.93
CA LEU A 84 -2.04 -1.84 2.70
C LEU A 84 -3.22 -1.57 1.76
N HIS A 85 -3.63 -2.58 1.00
CA HIS A 85 -4.72 -2.46 0.03
C HIS A 85 -4.54 -1.27 -0.90
N HIS A 86 -3.46 -1.22 -1.66
CA HIS A 86 -3.21 -0.12 -2.61
C HIS A 86 -4.30 0.05 -3.65
N GLU A 87 -5.17 -0.95 -3.80
CA GLU A 87 -6.40 -0.90 -4.60
C GLU A 87 -7.59 -1.27 -3.71
N GLN A 88 -8.41 -0.29 -3.36
CA GLN A 88 -9.66 -0.52 -2.65
C GLN A 88 -10.82 -0.24 -3.60
N TYR A 89 -11.43 -1.30 -4.09
CA TYR A 89 -12.60 -1.20 -4.95
C TYR A 89 -13.88 -1.17 -4.10
N SER A 90 -14.73 -0.20 -4.34
CA SER A 90 -15.97 0.00 -3.59
C SER A 90 -17.22 0.01 -4.49
N GLY A 91 -17.14 -0.61 -5.67
CA GLY A 91 -18.26 -0.75 -6.60
C GLY A 91 -19.36 -1.67 -6.09
N ASN A 92 -20.52 -1.65 -6.76
CA ASN A 92 -21.66 -2.50 -6.43
C ASN A 92 -21.58 -3.91 -7.04
N ASP A 93 -20.49 -4.23 -7.72
CA ASP A 93 -20.35 -5.50 -8.42
C ASP A 93 -20.19 -6.65 -7.42
N SER A 94 -20.95 -7.70 -7.64
CA SER A 94 -20.92 -8.95 -6.88
C SER A 94 -19.57 -9.69 -6.95
N HIS A 95 -18.62 -9.20 -7.74
CA HIS A 95 -17.29 -9.75 -7.95
C HIS A 95 -16.21 -8.87 -7.34
N ASN A 96 -16.37 -8.47 -6.07
CA ASN A 96 -15.34 -7.68 -5.39
C ASN A 96 -14.10 -8.55 -5.12
N THR A 97 -13.21 -8.63 -6.12
CA THR A 97 -11.99 -9.43 -6.09
C THR A 97 -10.93 -8.90 -5.14
N THR A 98 -11.15 -7.72 -4.56
CA THR A 98 -10.21 -7.07 -3.63
C THR A 98 -10.54 -7.30 -2.16
N LEU A 99 -11.62 -8.04 -1.85
CA LEU A 99 -11.92 -8.43 -0.47
C LEU A 99 -11.21 -9.73 -0.10
N PRO A 100 -10.63 -9.81 1.11
CA PRO A 100 -9.87 -10.97 1.55
C PRO A 100 -10.76 -12.21 1.68
N GLN A 101 -10.16 -13.36 1.29
CA GLN A 101 -10.76 -14.69 1.38
C GLN A 101 -9.78 -15.67 2.03
N GLY A 102 -10.30 -16.77 2.61
CA GLY A 102 -9.47 -17.80 3.19
C GLY A 102 -8.48 -17.29 4.23
N ARG A 103 -7.19 -17.63 4.07
CA ARG A 103 -6.11 -17.25 5.00
C ARG A 103 -5.83 -15.75 5.02
N SER A 104 -6.09 -15.03 3.91
CA SER A 104 -5.86 -13.59 3.88
C SER A 104 -6.72 -12.82 4.88
N ARG A 105 -7.83 -13.38 5.37
CA ARG A 105 -8.64 -12.77 6.44
C ARG A 105 -7.95 -12.71 7.81
N LYS A 106 -6.88 -13.48 7.99
CA LYS A 106 -6.18 -13.63 9.28
C LYS A 106 -5.05 -12.64 9.50
N ILE A 107 -4.69 -11.86 8.49
CA ILE A 107 -3.70 -10.80 8.59
C ILE A 107 -4.36 -9.46 8.92
N TYR A 108 -3.56 -8.42 9.18
CA TYR A 108 -4.08 -7.06 9.37
C TYR A 108 -4.41 -6.39 8.03
N HIS A 109 -5.43 -5.53 8.02
CA HIS A 109 -5.91 -4.83 6.83
C HIS A 109 -6.04 -3.35 7.09
N LEU A 110 -5.37 -2.53 6.27
CA LEU A 110 -5.53 -1.09 6.29
C LEU A 110 -6.82 -0.71 5.53
N SER A 111 -7.71 0.00 6.17
CA SER A 111 -8.94 0.50 5.52
C SER A 111 -8.88 2.01 5.24
N TRP A 112 -9.26 2.40 4.03
CA TRP A 112 -9.29 3.80 3.60
C TRP A 112 -10.56 4.54 4.01
N GLY A 113 -11.63 3.82 4.37
CA GLY A 113 -12.88 4.45 4.76
C GLY A 113 -13.96 3.44 5.14
N THR A 114 -15.08 3.97 5.62
CA THR A 114 -16.19 3.19 6.20
C THR A 114 -16.70 2.09 5.29
N ARG A 115 -16.93 2.40 4.01
CA ARG A 115 -17.46 1.42 3.06
C ARG A 115 -16.52 0.21 2.85
N PHE A 116 -15.22 0.46 2.78
CA PHE A 116 -14.26 -0.64 2.67
C PHE A 116 -14.14 -1.42 3.97
N THR A 117 -14.22 -0.74 5.13
CA THR A 117 -14.28 -1.39 6.45
C THR A 117 -15.50 -2.34 6.54
N GLU A 118 -16.68 -1.90 6.11
CA GLU A 118 -17.89 -2.73 6.04
C GLU A 118 -17.69 -3.95 5.14
N GLY A 119 -17.04 -3.77 3.99
CA GLY A 119 -16.66 -4.85 3.09
C GLY A 119 -15.75 -5.88 3.75
N LEU A 120 -14.71 -5.44 4.45
CA LEU A 120 -13.80 -6.31 5.21
C LEU A 120 -14.55 -7.11 6.28
N LEU A 121 -15.41 -6.47 7.06
CA LEU A 121 -16.25 -7.13 8.07
C LEU A 121 -17.17 -8.17 7.43
N THR A 122 -17.85 -7.80 6.34
CA THR A 122 -18.76 -8.70 5.60
C THR A 122 -18.01 -9.88 4.99
N SER A 123 -16.75 -9.68 4.57
CA SER A 123 -15.91 -10.76 4.07
C SER A 123 -15.43 -11.72 5.16
N GLY A 124 -15.62 -11.39 6.45
CA GLY A 124 -15.26 -12.21 7.59
C GLY A 124 -13.88 -11.92 8.18
N VAL A 125 -13.34 -10.72 7.95
CA VAL A 125 -12.15 -10.24 8.67
C VAL A 125 -12.55 -9.89 10.10
N ASP A 126 -11.73 -10.32 11.07
CA ASP A 126 -11.93 -9.94 12.47
C ASP A 126 -11.80 -8.42 12.65
N PRO A 127 -12.71 -7.75 13.37
CA PRO A 127 -12.63 -6.31 13.61
C PRO A 127 -11.30 -5.86 14.21
N SER A 128 -10.66 -6.69 15.03
CA SER A 128 -9.35 -6.39 15.65
C SER A 128 -8.20 -6.37 14.63
N HIS A 129 -8.40 -6.95 13.45
CA HIS A 129 -7.43 -6.94 12.35
C HIS A 129 -7.65 -5.81 11.35
N ILE A 130 -8.64 -4.94 11.56
CA ILE A 130 -8.93 -3.81 10.67
C ILE A 130 -8.33 -2.53 11.25
N ILE A 131 -7.48 -1.86 10.48
CA ILE A 131 -6.81 -0.61 10.84
C ILE A 131 -7.42 0.53 10.00
N PRO A 132 -8.33 1.36 10.53
CA PRO A 132 -8.90 2.47 9.80
C PRO A 132 -7.91 3.64 9.77
N ALA A 133 -7.16 3.77 8.69
CA ALA A 133 -6.08 4.76 8.57
C ALA A 133 -6.30 5.79 7.45
N GLY A 134 -7.20 5.53 6.50
CA GLY A 134 -7.34 6.34 5.31
C GLY A 134 -6.33 5.98 4.22
N ASN A 135 -6.38 6.72 3.13
CA ASN A 135 -5.50 6.50 1.98
C ASN A 135 -4.19 7.28 2.14
N LEU A 136 -3.07 6.57 2.25
CA LEU A 136 -1.72 7.16 2.41
C LEU A 136 -1.36 8.18 1.31
N ARG A 137 -1.89 8.02 0.10
CA ARG A 137 -1.63 8.95 -1.01
C ARG A 137 -2.27 10.31 -0.81
N LEU A 138 -3.37 10.39 -0.04
CA LEU A 138 -4.06 11.66 0.20
C LEU A 138 -3.27 12.58 1.14
N ASP A 139 -2.28 12.07 1.86
CA ASP A 139 -1.44 12.90 2.72
C ASP A 139 -0.57 13.88 1.92
N PHE A 140 -0.23 13.56 0.65
CA PHE A 140 0.47 14.50 -0.23
C PHE A 140 -0.33 15.77 -0.55
N TYR A 141 -1.65 15.73 -0.39
CA TYR A 141 -2.55 16.88 -0.61
C TYR A 141 -2.84 17.66 0.67
N ARG A 142 -2.14 17.35 1.77
CA ARG A 142 -2.30 18.03 3.07
C ARG A 142 -1.02 18.77 3.47
N PRO A 143 -1.13 19.91 4.20
CA PRO A 143 0.06 20.54 4.79
C PRO A 143 0.80 19.55 5.71
N PRO A 144 2.13 19.58 5.75
CA PRO A 144 3.03 20.49 5.01
C PRO A 144 3.39 20.00 3.59
N LEU A 145 2.85 18.87 3.10
CA LEU A 145 3.29 18.20 1.87
C LEU A 145 2.72 18.84 0.59
N THR A 146 1.69 19.67 0.69
CA THR A 146 1.10 20.37 -0.48
C THR A 146 2.11 21.19 -1.28
N GLY A 147 3.17 21.67 -0.64
CA GLY A 147 4.26 22.41 -1.31
C GLY A 147 5.15 21.56 -2.22
N LEU A 148 5.03 20.22 -2.16
CA LEU A 148 5.75 19.30 -3.05
C LEU A 148 5.11 19.19 -4.43
N SER A 149 3.82 19.56 -4.56
CA SER A 149 3.11 19.53 -5.82
C SER A 149 3.61 20.66 -6.75
N GLN A 150 3.80 20.33 -8.03
CA GLN A 150 4.13 21.34 -9.03
C GLN A 150 2.96 22.31 -9.19
N ASN A 151 3.28 23.59 -9.24
CA ASN A 151 2.26 24.61 -9.47
C ASN A 151 1.79 24.61 -10.93
N ARG A 152 0.66 25.27 -11.17
CA ARG A 152 0.01 25.35 -12.50
C ARG A 152 0.94 25.90 -13.59
N THR A 153 1.77 26.89 -13.29
CA THR A 153 2.69 27.50 -14.25
C THR A 153 3.74 26.51 -14.72
N ILE A 154 4.36 25.78 -13.80
CA ILE A 154 5.34 24.74 -14.11
C ILE A 154 4.72 23.61 -14.95
N LEU A 155 3.49 23.20 -14.63
CA LEU A 155 2.79 22.18 -15.40
C LEU A 155 2.43 22.68 -16.80
N ALA A 156 1.97 23.94 -16.92
CA ALA A 156 1.67 24.56 -18.21
C ALA A 156 2.90 24.58 -19.13
N GLU A 157 4.03 25.00 -18.60
CA GLU A 157 5.30 25.03 -19.31
C GLU A 157 5.77 23.63 -19.72
N ARG A 158 5.75 22.68 -18.77
CA ARG A 158 6.18 21.30 -19.01
C ARG A 158 5.37 20.58 -20.08
N PHE A 159 4.07 20.82 -20.15
CA PHE A 159 3.14 20.13 -21.04
C PHE A 159 2.65 21.02 -22.20
N GLU A 160 3.27 22.18 -22.41
CA GLU A 160 2.93 23.13 -23.48
C GLU A 160 1.45 23.54 -23.47
N LEU A 161 0.89 23.73 -22.26
CA LEU A 161 -0.49 24.09 -22.05
C LEU A 161 -0.66 25.60 -21.80
N ASP A 162 -1.82 26.15 -22.17
CA ASP A 162 -2.17 27.52 -21.80
C ASP A 162 -2.57 27.61 -20.33
N ALA A 163 -1.74 28.24 -19.49
CA ALA A 163 -1.98 28.40 -18.07
C ALA A 163 -3.27 29.17 -17.72
N LYS A 164 -3.83 29.93 -18.67
CA LYS A 164 -5.05 30.76 -18.49
C LYS A 164 -6.34 29.99 -18.80
N LYS A 165 -6.25 28.85 -19.49
CA LYS A 165 -7.41 28.04 -19.86
C LYS A 165 -7.70 26.98 -18.82
N ASP A 166 -8.95 26.55 -18.69
CA ASP A 166 -9.28 25.38 -17.90
C ASP A 166 -8.71 24.12 -18.54
N TRP A 167 -8.17 23.23 -17.72
CA TRP A 167 -7.63 21.95 -18.17
C TRP A 167 -8.54 20.80 -17.76
N VAL A 168 -8.82 19.94 -18.72
CA VAL A 168 -9.54 18.70 -18.47
C VAL A 168 -8.56 17.55 -18.69
N LEU A 169 -8.29 16.80 -17.64
CA LEU A 169 -7.49 15.58 -17.73
C LEU A 169 -8.40 14.39 -18.01
N PHE A 170 -8.21 13.78 -19.17
CA PHE A 170 -8.85 12.52 -19.50
C PHE A 170 -7.84 11.37 -19.23
N ILE A 171 -8.18 10.48 -18.30
CA ILE A 171 -7.37 9.31 -18.00
C ILE A 171 -7.98 8.13 -18.73
N ALA A 172 -7.29 7.67 -19.79
CA ALA A 172 -7.65 6.45 -20.49
C ALA A 172 -6.82 5.27 -19.97
N ASN A 173 -7.46 4.13 -19.77
CA ASN A 173 -6.73 2.88 -19.58
C ASN A 173 -6.22 2.44 -20.97
N ALA A 174 -4.90 2.27 -21.09
CA ALA A 174 -4.26 1.71 -22.26
C ALA A 174 -4.16 0.18 -22.13
#